data_d8cd7064141b48e8fc4b9fe3b4299303
#
_entry.id   d8cd7064141b48e8fc4b9fe3b4299303
#
_cell.length_a   1.000
_cell.length_b   1.000
_cell.length_c   1.000
_cell.angle_alpha   90.00
_cell.angle_beta   90.00
_cell.angle_gamma   90.00
#
_symmetry.space_group_name_H-M   'P 1'
#
loop_
_entity.id
_entity.type
_entity.pdbx_description
1 polymer ?
#
loop_
_entity_poly.entity_id
_entity_poly.type
_entity_poly.pdbx_seq_one_letter_code
_entity_poly.pdbx_strand_id
1 'polypeptide(L)'
;MAKYKLQELTDMRDEGKRRVYPKMVTNRTLSRKEFIKRMQGYHRGISESTTEAVLLDVADMLVEMLSMGYNVNLEGIGTFSLSLGFEDDKPTEMQSEEDKMTYRKVGVKDINFKASPEFIREVKRETDRDLERDMGGVKVIRKQLYSKEERIARALEVIEANGLITLSDYAYINNLSRTAASLELKEITADRNSPIGSMGSGSHKVWVKRKE
;
A
#
# COMPACT_ATOMS: atom_id res chain seq x y z
N MET A 1 -18.46 -3.49 15.08
CA MET A 1 -19.12 -3.53 13.76
C MET A 1 -18.10 -3.20 12.69
N ALA A 2 -18.11 -3.97 11.61
CA ALA A 2 -17.24 -3.74 10.45
C ALA A 2 -17.84 -2.59 9.61
N LYS A 3 -16.97 -1.70 9.12
CA LYS A 3 -17.40 -0.57 8.30
C LYS A 3 -16.67 -0.57 6.95
N TYR A 4 -17.36 -0.15 5.90
CA TYR A 4 -16.74 0.06 4.60
C TYR A 4 -17.03 1.48 4.10
N LYS A 5 -16.13 1.98 3.25
CA LYS A 5 -16.32 3.23 2.50
C LYS A 5 -16.16 2.98 1.02
N LEU A 6 -16.78 3.81 0.22
CA LEU A 6 -16.55 3.79 -1.22
C LEU A 6 -15.28 4.58 -1.56
N GLN A 7 -14.46 4.04 -2.43
CA GLN A 7 -13.23 4.67 -2.93
C GLN A 7 -13.26 4.65 -4.46
N GLU A 8 -12.90 5.77 -5.06
CA GLU A 8 -12.76 5.88 -6.51
C GLU A 8 -11.51 5.14 -6.98
N LEU A 9 -11.63 4.40 -8.08
CA LEU A 9 -10.51 3.78 -8.78
C LEU A 9 -9.85 4.82 -9.68
N THR A 10 -8.53 4.78 -9.75
CA THR A 10 -7.79 5.54 -10.75
C THR A 10 -8.15 5.01 -12.13
N ASP A 11 -8.55 5.90 -13.04
CA ASP A 11 -8.85 5.54 -14.42
C ASP A 11 -7.53 5.35 -15.19
N MET A 12 -7.06 4.09 -15.22
CA MET A 12 -5.80 3.74 -15.90
C MET A 12 -5.91 3.71 -17.43
N ARG A 13 -7.14 3.70 -17.98
CA ARG A 13 -7.39 3.61 -19.43
C ARG A 13 -7.88 4.92 -20.03
N ASP A 14 -8.00 5.96 -19.24
CA ASP A 14 -8.51 7.29 -19.64
C ASP A 14 -9.87 7.26 -20.36
N GLU A 15 -10.73 6.30 -19.98
CA GLU A 15 -12.08 6.13 -20.53
C GLU A 15 -13.08 7.16 -19.98
N GLY A 16 -12.66 8.05 -19.10
CA GLY A 16 -13.52 9.02 -18.41
C GLY A 16 -14.51 8.40 -17.41
N LYS A 17 -14.40 7.10 -17.15
CA LYS A 17 -15.30 6.37 -16.24
C LYS A 17 -14.82 6.45 -14.79
N ARG A 18 -15.64 7.02 -13.93
CA ARG A 18 -15.39 7.10 -12.48
C ARG A 18 -15.90 5.85 -11.77
N ARG A 19 -15.12 4.77 -11.81
CA ARG A 19 -15.46 3.52 -11.13
C ARG A 19 -15.19 3.65 -9.65
N VAL A 20 -16.05 3.08 -8.82
CA VAL A 20 -15.86 3.02 -7.36
C VAL A 20 -15.87 1.58 -6.89
N TYR A 21 -15.16 1.32 -5.81
CA TYR A 21 -15.16 0.02 -5.14
C TYR A 21 -15.32 0.18 -3.63
N PRO A 22 -15.94 -0.80 -2.95
CA PRO A 22 -16.01 -0.81 -1.51
C PRO A 22 -14.64 -1.16 -0.92
N LYS A 23 -14.20 -0.38 0.07
CA LYS A 23 -12.98 -0.62 0.83
C LYS A 23 -13.30 -0.72 2.30
N MET A 24 -12.83 -1.79 2.94
CA MET A 24 -12.97 -1.97 4.38
C MET A 24 -12.28 -0.82 5.13
N VAL A 25 -12.94 -0.29 6.13
CA VAL A 25 -12.35 0.62 7.11
C VAL A 25 -11.71 -0.23 8.19
N THR A 26 -10.38 -0.37 8.13
CA THR A 26 -9.62 -1.13 9.12
C THR A 26 -9.62 -0.39 10.45
N ASN A 27 -10.12 -1.02 11.51
CA ASN A 27 -10.07 -0.43 12.85
C ASN A 27 -8.62 -0.29 13.32
N ARG A 28 -7.92 -1.42 13.43
CA ARG A 28 -6.50 -1.52 13.75
C ARG A 28 -5.98 -2.93 13.51
N THR A 29 -4.68 -3.11 13.45
CA THR A 29 -4.06 -4.43 13.48
C THR A 29 -3.93 -4.89 14.93
N LEU A 30 -4.41 -6.08 15.23
CA LEU A 30 -4.24 -6.70 16.54
C LEU A 30 -2.84 -7.29 16.65
N SER A 31 -2.18 -7.05 17.77
CA SER A 31 -0.94 -7.75 18.11
C SER A 31 -1.22 -9.20 18.50
N ARG A 32 -0.17 -10.06 18.46
CA ARG A 32 -0.28 -11.45 18.92
C ARG A 32 -0.83 -11.56 20.35
N LYS A 33 -0.35 -10.75 21.27
CA LYS A 33 -0.83 -10.73 22.66
C LYS A 33 -2.32 -10.38 22.76
N GLU A 34 -2.77 -9.37 22.03
CA GLU A 34 -4.18 -8.98 22.00
C GLU A 34 -5.07 -10.05 21.38
N PHE A 35 -4.57 -10.75 20.36
CA PHE A 35 -5.27 -11.85 19.72
C PHE A 35 -5.43 -13.03 20.70
N ILE A 36 -4.34 -13.46 21.35
CA ILE A 36 -4.36 -14.53 22.36
C ILE A 36 -5.32 -14.18 23.51
N LYS A 37 -5.26 -12.95 24.02
CA LYS A 37 -6.17 -12.50 25.07
C LYS A 37 -7.65 -12.59 24.65
N ARG A 38 -7.97 -12.34 23.39
CA ARG A 38 -9.34 -12.51 22.87
C ARG A 38 -9.72 -13.98 22.75
N MET A 39 -8.80 -14.87 22.36
CA MET A 39 -9.04 -16.32 22.30
C MET A 39 -9.43 -16.89 23.65
N GLN A 40 -8.91 -16.39 24.75
CA GLN A 40 -9.26 -16.78 26.11
C GLN A 40 -10.76 -16.60 26.43
N GLY A 41 -11.40 -15.62 25.82
CA GLY A 41 -12.84 -15.41 25.94
C GLY A 41 -13.68 -16.55 25.35
N TYR A 42 -13.12 -17.31 24.40
CA TYR A 42 -13.79 -18.43 23.74
C TYR A 42 -13.47 -19.78 24.38
N HIS A 43 -12.25 -19.97 24.89
CA HIS A 43 -11.76 -21.25 25.42
C HIS A 43 -11.14 -21.08 26.80
N ARG A 44 -11.95 -21.22 27.84
CA ARG A 44 -11.52 -21.04 29.24
C ARG A 44 -10.54 -22.09 29.76
N GLY A 45 -10.31 -23.18 29.01
CA GLY A 45 -9.46 -24.29 29.44
C GLY A 45 -7.98 -24.24 28.99
N ILE A 46 -7.60 -23.27 28.12
CA ILE A 46 -6.24 -23.20 27.57
C ILE A 46 -5.58 -21.94 28.08
N SER A 47 -4.38 -22.03 28.66
CA SER A 47 -3.64 -20.87 29.16
C SER A 47 -3.10 -19.98 28.04
N GLU A 48 -2.84 -18.70 28.34
CA GLU A 48 -2.22 -17.77 27.37
C GLU A 48 -0.86 -18.30 26.90
N SER A 49 -0.06 -18.82 27.80
CA SER A 49 1.26 -19.38 27.51
C SER A 49 1.19 -20.60 26.60
N THR A 50 0.21 -21.49 26.83
CA THR A 50 0.00 -22.66 25.96
C THR A 50 -0.43 -22.22 24.55
N THR A 51 -1.35 -21.26 24.46
CA THR A 51 -1.79 -20.71 23.16
C THR A 51 -0.64 -20.03 22.43
N GLU A 52 0.20 -19.29 23.14
CA GLU A 52 1.39 -18.64 22.56
C GLU A 52 2.38 -19.66 22.05
N ALA A 53 2.68 -20.70 22.81
CA ALA A 53 3.58 -21.79 22.40
C ALA A 53 3.07 -22.47 21.12
N VAL A 54 1.79 -22.86 21.08
CA VAL A 54 1.21 -23.50 19.88
C VAL A 54 1.29 -22.59 18.65
N LEU A 55 1.05 -21.28 18.79
CA LEU A 55 1.16 -20.35 17.64
C LEU A 55 2.60 -20.19 17.16
N LEU A 56 3.58 -20.25 18.06
CA LEU A 56 5.00 -20.25 17.69
C LEU A 56 5.38 -21.55 16.97
N ASP A 57 5.00 -22.70 17.52
CA ASP A 57 5.27 -24.00 16.90
C ASP A 57 4.65 -24.10 15.50
N VAL A 58 3.43 -23.57 15.29
CA VAL A 58 2.81 -23.52 13.97
C VAL A 58 3.63 -22.63 13.01
N ALA A 59 4.11 -21.49 13.47
CA ALA A 59 4.92 -20.60 12.64
C ALA A 59 6.26 -21.27 12.25
N ASP A 60 6.93 -21.91 13.19
CA ASP A 60 8.21 -22.60 12.96
C ASP A 60 8.05 -23.79 12.00
N MET A 61 6.99 -24.59 12.18
CA MET A 61 6.67 -25.70 11.29
C MET A 61 6.31 -25.23 9.88
N LEU A 62 5.63 -24.10 9.73
CA LEU A 62 5.36 -23.51 8.42
C LEU A 62 6.67 -23.13 7.71
N VAL A 63 7.60 -22.50 8.42
CA VAL A 63 8.92 -22.15 7.87
C VAL A 63 9.65 -23.41 7.41
N GLU A 64 9.71 -24.43 8.24
CA GLU A 64 10.41 -25.69 7.94
C GLU A 64 9.79 -26.39 6.71
N MET A 65 8.47 -26.64 6.73
CA MET A 65 7.81 -27.36 5.65
C MET A 65 7.82 -26.61 4.32
N LEU A 66 7.59 -25.31 4.33
CA LEU A 66 7.66 -24.50 3.12
C LEU A 66 9.09 -24.46 2.55
N SER A 67 10.12 -24.39 3.40
CA SER A 67 11.52 -24.42 2.94
C SER A 67 11.90 -25.73 2.29
N MET A 68 11.27 -26.83 2.69
CA MET A 68 11.41 -28.15 2.06
C MET A 68 10.60 -28.30 0.76
N GLY A 69 9.83 -27.27 0.37
CA GLY A 69 9.03 -27.26 -0.86
C GLY A 69 7.62 -27.85 -0.71
N TYR A 70 7.15 -28.08 0.50
CA TYR A 70 5.77 -28.53 0.74
C TYR A 70 4.79 -27.35 0.70
N ASN A 71 3.59 -27.59 0.18
CA ASN A 71 2.45 -26.75 0.46
C ASN A 71 1.78 -27.23 1.75
N VAL A 72 1.46 -26.30 2.65
CA VAL A 72 0.85 -26.63 3.94
C VAL A 72 -0.61 -26.21 3.95
N ASN A 73 -1.52 -27.17 4.05
CA ASN A 73 -2.94 -26.91 4.21
C ASN A 73 -3.33 -27.00 5.68
N LEU A 74 -3.74 -25.88 6.27
CA LEU A 74 -4.38 -25.82 7.57
C LEU A 74 -5.90 -25.87 7.34
N GLU A 75 -6.48 -27.05 7.58
CA GLU A 75 -7.92 -27.29 7.37
C GLU A 75 -8.75 -26.27 8.12
N GLY A 76 -9.79 -25.74 7.50
CA GLY A 76 -10.60 -24.66 8.06
C GLY A 76 -9.99 -23.25 8.00
N ILE A 77 -8.70 -23.11 7.63
CA ILE A 77 -8.02 -21.81 7.49
C ILE A 77 -7.65 -21.56 6.04
N GLY A 78 -6.75 -22.38 5.49
CA GLY A 78 -6.29 -22.22 4.12
C GLY A 78 -4.94 -22.88 3.84
N THR A 79 -4.41 -22.64 2.65
CA THR A 79 -3.19 -23.25 2.16
C THR A 79 -2.10 -22.20 2.00
N PHE A 80 -0.92 -22.51 2.52
CA PHE A 80 0.32 -21.74 2.33
C PHE A 80 1.18 -22.40 1.27
N SER A 81 1.82 -21.62 0.42
CA SER A 81 2.74 -22.08 -0.61
C SER A 81 3.82 -21.03 -0.88
N LEU A 82 5.00 -21.46 -1.33
CA LEU A 82 6.06 -20.55 -1.75
C LEU A 82 5.77 -19.94 -3.12
N SER A 83 6.16 -18.68 -3.28
CA SER A 83 6.31 -18.02 -4.57
C SER A 83 7.79 -17.78 -4.83
N LEU A 84 8.27 -18.26 -5.98
CA LEU A 84 9.65 -18.07 -6.40
C LEU A 84 9.73 -16.91 -7.39
N GLY A 85 10.89 -16.29 -7.46
CA GLY A 85 11.18 -15.23 -8.43
C GLY A 85 12.67 -15.18 -8.74
N PHE A 86 13.00 -14.46 -9.81
CA PHE A 86 14.39 -14.17 -10.10
C PHE A 86 14.92 -13.05 -9.18
N GLU A 87 16.12 -13.23 -8.66
CA GLU A 87 16.80 -12.25 -7.79
C GLU A 87 17.63 -11.23 -8.58
N ASP A 88 17.77 -11.41 -9.88
CA ASP A 88 18.56 -10.56 -10.76
C ASP A 88 17.65 -9.75 -11.72
N ASP A 89 18.16 -8.61 -12.21
CA ASP A 89 17.46 -7.70 -13.13
C ASP A 89 17.62 -8.07 -14.61
N LYS A 90 18.08 -9.30 -14.92
CA LYS A 90 18.24 -9.74 -16.31
C LYS A 90 16.88 -9.97 -16.99
N PRO A 91 16.82 -9.90 -18.31
CA PRO A 91 15.59 -10.18 -19.05
C PRO A 91 14.96 -11.52 -18.67
N THR A 92 13.65 -11.56 -18.54
CA THR A 92 12.90 -12.78 -18.18
C THR A 92 12.51 -13.61 -19.39
N GLU A 93 12.82 -13.12 -20.59
CA GLU A 93 12.53 -13.78 -21.86
C GLU A 93 13.64 -14.77 -22.22
N MET A 94 13.24 -15.92 -22.76
CA MET A 94 14.18 -16.88 -23.31
C MET A 94 14.77 -16.32 -24.61
N GLN A 95 16.11 -16.40 -24.74
CA GLN A 95 16.81 -15.91 -25.95
C GLN A 95 16.72 -16.89 -27.12
N SER A 96 16.46 -18.18 -26.85
CA SER A 96 16.24 -19.24 -27.84
C SER A 96 15.41 -20.36 -27.22
N GLU A 97 14.85 -21.27 -28.04
CA GLU A 97 14.08 -22.44 -27.58
C GLU A 97 14.94 -23.41 -26.74
N GLU A 98 16.27 -23.39 -26.92
CA GLU A 98 17.23 -24.24 -26.18
C GLU A 98 17.77 -23.57 -24.90
N ASP A 99 17.41 -22.32 -24.62
CA ASP A 99 17.90 -21.57 -23.47
C ASP A 99 17.30 -22.11 -22.18
N LYS A 100 18.11 -22.81 -21.39
CA LYS A 100 17.74 -23.36 -20.08
C LYS A 100 17.77 -22.33 -18.95
N MET A 101 18.13 -21.09 -19.23
CA MET A 101 18.23 -19.99 -18.25
C MET A 101 19.01 -20.34 -16.97
N THR A 102 20.00 -21.24 -17.07
CA THR A 102 20.80 -21.72 -15.92
C THR A 102 21.64 -20.62 -15.27
N TYR A 103 21.81 -19.50 -15.94
CA TYR A 103 22.51 -18.31 -15.48
C TYR A 103 21.68 -17.41 -14.54
N ARG A 104 20.40 -17.76 -14.35
CA ARG A 104 19.46 -16.98 -13.50
C ARG A 104 19.51 -17.48 -12.07
N LYS A 105 19.57 -16.56 -11.13
CA LYS A 105 19.36 -16.87 -9.71
C LYS A 105 17.88 -16.87 -9.39
N VAL A 106 17.44 -17.92 -8.72
CA VAL A 106 16.06 -18.07 -8.25
C VAL A 106 16.05 -18.04 -6.73
N GLY A 107 15.18 -17.26 -6.15
CA GLY A 107 14.97 -17.17 -4.71
C GLY A 107 13.50 -17.12 -4.33
N VAL A 108 13.24 -17.10 -3.03
CA VAL A 108 11.90 -16.96 -2.48
C VAL A 108 11.47 -15.50 -2.63
N LYS A 109 10.42 -15.27 -3.40
CA LYS A 109 9.85 -13.94 -3.61
C LYS A 109 8.82 -13.59 -2.54
N ASP A 110 7.94 -14.55 -2.20
CA ASP A 110 6.84 -14.31 -1.28
C ASP A 110 6.24 -15.64 -0.79
N ILE A 111 5.36 -15.58 0.18
CA ILE A 111 4.52 -16.68 0.63
C ILE A 111 3.08 -16.38 0.22
N ASN A 112 2.51 -17.25 -0.60
CA ASN A 112 1.11 -17.16 -0.98
C ASN A 112 0.25 -17.81 0.11
N PHE A 113 -0.82 -17.13 0.50
CA PHE A 113 -1.88 -17.68 1.33
C PHE A 113 -3.20 -17.69 0.57
N LYS A 114 -3.80 -18.87 0.45
CA LYS A 114 -5.12 -19.05 -0.15
C LYS A 114 -6.09 -19.52 0.92
N ALA A 115 -7.00 -18.63 1.35
CA ALA A 115 -8.03 -18.99 2.33
C ALA A 115 -8.93 -20.13 1.84
N SER A 116 -9.34 -21.02 2.77
CA SER A 116 -10.27 -22.08 2.43
C SER A 116 -11.67 -21.54 2.11
N PRO A 117 -12.45 -22.19 1.25
CA PRO A 117 -13.82 -21.78 0.96
C PRO A 117 -14.72 -21.75 2.19
N GLU A 118 -14.49 -22.65 3.14
CA GLU A 118 -15.19 -22.70 4.44
C GLU A 118 -14.91 -21.43 5.23
N PHE A 119 -13.65 -21.07 5.38
CA PHE A 119 -13.22 -19.86 6.11
C PHE A 119 -13.84 -18.61 5.51
N ILE A 120 -13.82 -18.50 4.18
CA ILE A 120 -14.43 -17.36 3.48
C ILE A 120 -15.94 -17.30 3.76
N ARG A 121 -16.65 -18.44 3.71
CA ARG A 121 -18.09 -18.50 3.98
C ARG A 121 -18.42 -18.07 5.41
N GLU A 122 -17.65 -18.54 6.39
CA GLU A 122 -17.86 -18.18 7.79
C GLU A 122 -17.63 -16.68 8.04
N VAL A 123 -16.51 -16.14 7.55
CA VAL A 123 -16.21 -14.70 7.66
C VAL A 123 -17.30 -13.88 6.97
N LYS A 124 -17.78 -14.30 5.79
CA LYS A 124 -18.86 -13.62 5.08
C LYS A 124 -20.15 -13.64 5.91
N ARG A 125 -20.55 -14.79 6.44
CA ARG A 125 -21.76 -14.93 7.26
C ARG A 125 -21.75 -13.99 8.47
N GLU A 126 -20.61 -13.92 9.18
CA GLU A 126 -20.48 -13.07 10.35
C GLU A 126 -20.38 -11.57 9.98
N THR A 127 -19.76 -11.26 8.84
CA THR A 127 -19.59 -9.87 8.39
C THR A 127 -20.89 -9.30 7.82
N ASP A 128 -21.62 -10.07 7.02
CA ASP A 128 -22.83 -9.59 6.32
C ASP A 128 -23.96 -9.17 7.30
N ARG A 129 -23.93 -9.67 8.55
CA ARG A 129 -24.92 -9.27 9.57
C ARG A 129 -24.76 -7.85 10.06
N ASP A 130 -23.52 -7.36 10.12
CA ASP A 130 -23.17 -6.14 10.85
C ASP A 130 -22.32 -5.17 9.99
N LEU A 131 -22.33 -5.35 8.66
CA LEU A 131 -21.54 -4.52 7.76
C LEU A 131 -22.22 -3.19 7.49
N GLU A 132 -21.68 -2.11 8.04
CA GLU A 132 -22.23 -0.75 7.89
C GLU A 132 -21.42 0.05 6.87
N ARG A 133 -22.14 0.88 6.11
CA ARG A 133 -21.49 1.87 5.26
C ARG A 133 -21.10 3.09 6.09
N ASP A 134 -19.81 3.47 6.02
CA ASP A 134 -19.36 4.76 6.51
C ASP A 134 -19.89 5.87 5.58
N MET A 135 -20.76 6.72 6.12
CA MET A 135 -21.45 7.78 5.39
C MET A 135 -20.55 8.97 5.02
N GLY A 136 -19.25 8.90 5.30
CA GLY A 136 -18.26 9.95 4.99
C GLY A 136 -18.05 10.26 3.50
N GLY A 137 -18.95 9.78 2.62
CA GLY A 137 -18.89 10.02 1.17
C GLY A 137 -17.92 9.09 0.42
N VAL A 138 -17.68 9.38 -0.85
CA VAL A 138 -16.72 8.67 -1.69
C VAL A 138 -15.37 9.35 -1.56
N LYS A 139 -14.33 8.58 -1.14
CA LYS A 139 -12.97 9.09 -1.18
C LYS A 139 -12.51 9.20 -2.63
N VAL A 140 -12.45 10.42 -3.13
CA VAL A 140 -11.96 10.71 -4.48
C VAL A 140 -10.44 10.66 -4.47
N ILE A 141 -9.86 9.85 -5.36
CA ILE A 141 -8.44 9.89 -5.64
C ILE A 141 -8.21 11.15 -6.49
N ARG A 142 -7.44 12.09 -5.99
CA ARG A 142 -7.13 13.33 -6.73
C ARG A 142 -6.40 12.97 -8.01
N LYS A 143 -7.01 13.22 -9.17
CA LYS A 143 -6.32 13.19 -10.46
C LYS A 143 -5.34 14.37 -10.51
N GLN A 144 -4.19 14.16 -11.11
CA GLN A 144 -3.33 15.27 -11.52
C GLN A 144 -4.06 16.01 -12.66
N LEU A 145 -4.57 17.19 -12.35
CA LEU A 145 -5.35 17.99 -13.31
C LEU A 145 -4.45 18.76 -14.28
N TYR A 146 -3.18 18.95 -13.92
CA TYR A 146 -2.23 19.82 -14.61
C TYR A 146 -0.95 19.05 -14.93
N SER A 147 -0.30 19.36 -16.07
CA SER A 147 1.04 18.89 -16.39
C SER A 147 2.07 19.47 -15.40
N LYS A 148 3.29 18.94 -15.40
CA LYS A 148 4.36 19.45 -14.50
C LYS A 148 4.69 20.90 -14.83
N GLU A 149 4.71 21.25 -16.11
CA GLU A 149 4.98 22.60 -16.61
C GLU A 149 3.88 23.57 -16.18
N GLU A 150 2.61 23.19 -16.32
CA GLU A 150 1.47 23.99 -15.86
C GLU A 150 1.50 24.21 -14.36
N ARG A 151 1.87 23.19 -13.59
CA ARG A 151 1.98 23.29 -12.12
C ARG A 151 3.08 24.25 -11.70
N ILE A 152 4.22 24.27 -12.42
CA ILE A 152 5.30 25.22 -12.20
C ILE A 152 4.85 26.62 -12.53
N ALA A 153 4.18 26.84 -13.67
CA ALA A 153 3.65 28.14 -14.07
C ALA A 153 2.68 28.72 -13.03
N ARG A 154 1.72 27.92 -12.56
CA ARG A 154 0.77 28.29 -11.49
C ARG A 154 1.47 28.64 -10.17
N ALA A 155 2.53 27.91 -9.83
CA ALA A 155 3.34 28.22 -8.65
C ALA A 155 4.08 29.56 -8.78
N LEU A 156 4.60 29.86 -9.97
CA LEU A 156 5.27 31.15 -10.25
C LEU A 156 4.33 32.34 -10.15
N GLU A 157 3.08 32.21 -10.63
CA GLU A 157 2.04 33.24 -10.47
C GLU A 157 1.80 33.56 -8.99
N VAL A 158 1.69 32.52 -8.13
CA VAL A 158 1.51 32.72 -6.69
C VAL A 158 2.75 33.32 -6.03
N ILE A 159 3.96 32.90 -6.46
CA ILE A 159 5.21 33.45 -5.96
C ILE A 159 5.37 34.94 -6.38
N GLU A 160 4.95 35.30 -7.59
CA GLU A 160 4.97 36.71 -8.05
C GLU A 160 4.00 37.59 -7.27
N ALA A 161 2.83 37.05 -6.90
CA ALA A 161 1.83 37.75 -6.09
C ALA A 161 2.24 37.90 -4.63
N ASN A 162 2.78 36.83 -4.00
CA ASN A 162 2.98 36.73 -2.55
C ASN A 162 4.46 36.74 -2.11
N GLY A 163 5.39 36.72 -3.06
CA GLY A 163 6.84 36.63 -2.80
C GLY A 163 7.34 35.21 -2.52
N LEU A 164 6.47 34.30 -2.12
CA LEU A 164 6.78 32.90 -1.80
C LEU A 164 5.55 31.99 -1.95
N ILE A 165 5.79 30.68 -1.96
CA ILE A 165 4.74 29.66 -1.87
C ILE A 165 5.12 28.60 -0.84
N THR A 166 4.14 28.14 -0.03
CA THR A 166 4.33 27.05 0.93
C THR A 166 4.03 25.70 0.28
N LEU A 167 4.46 24.60 0.94
CA LEU A 167 4.10 23.24 0.50
C LEU A 167 2.57 23.03 0.44
N SER A 168 1.85 23.62 1.38
CA SER A 168 0.38 23.49 1.44
C SER A 168 -0.29 24.23 0.29
N ASP A 169 0.19 25.42 -0.02
CA ASP A 169 -0.34 26.22 -1.14
C ASP A 169 -0.05 25.55 -2.47
N TYR A 170 1.18 25.06 -2.68
CA TYR A 170 1.54 24.31 -3.88
C TYR A 170 0.66 23.06 -4.07
N ALA A 171 0.45 22.30 -3.00
CA ALA A 171 -0.42 21.14 -3.03
C ALA A 171 -1.87 21.52 -3.37
N TYR A 172 -2.37 22.60 -2.80
CA TYR A 172 -3.74 23.08 -2.97
C TYR A 172 -4.00 23.55 -4.40
N ILE A 173 -3.18 24.50 -4.91
CA ILE A 173 -3.37 25.07 -6.26
C ILE A 173 -3.24 24.01 -7.35
N ASN A 174 -2.40 22.99 -7.14
CA ASN A 174 -2.12 21.94 -8.12
C ASN A 174 -2.94 20.66 -7.90
N ASN A 175 -3.88 20.67 -6.96
CA ASN A 175 -4.70 19.50 -6.61
C ASN A 175 -3.87 18.23 -6.30
N LEU A 176 -2.72 18.40 -5.65
CA LEU A 176 -1.82 17.32 -5.26
C LEU A 176 -2.02 16.91 -3.80
N SER A 177 -1.63 15.68 -3.47
CA SER A 177 -1.41 15.33 -2.06
C SER A 177 -0.17 16.03 -1.53
N ARG A 178 -0.10 16.27 -0.22
CA ARG A 178 1.06 16.91 0.40
C ARG A 178 2.36 16.15 0.15
N THR A 179 2.29 14.81 0.11
CA THR A 179 3.45 13.95 -0.20
C THR A 179 3.90 14.10 -1.64
N ALA A 180 2.97 14.06 -2.61
CA ALA A 180 3.28 14.25 -4.03
C ALA A 180 3.86 15.65 -4.28
N ALA A 181 3.26 16.68 -3.70
CA ALA A 181 3.76 18.06 -3.78
C ALA A 181 5.19 18.22 -3.22
N SER A 182 5.48 17.52 -2.09
CA SER A 182 6.82 17.56 -1.48
C SER A 182 7.88 16.88 -2.36
N LEU A 183 7.56 15.74 -2.95
CA LEU A 183 8.47 15.03 -3.86
C LEU A 183 8.72 15.86 -5.11
N GLU A 184 7.67 16.38 -5.72
CA GLU A 184 7.79 17.20 -6.94
C GLU A 184 8.58 18.49 -6.71
N LEU A 185 8.30 19.21 -5.62
CA LEU A 185 9.06 20.41 -5.27
C LEU A 185 10.54 20.10 -4.96
N LYS A 186 10.83 18.91 -4.42
CA LYS A 186 12.21 18.44 -4.23
C LYS A 186 12.92 18.23 -5.58
N GLU A 187 12.24 17.61 -6.54
CA GLU A 187 12.77 17.42 -7.90
C GLU A 187 12.97 18.77 -8.62
N ILE A 188 11.96 19.65 -8.58
CA ILE A 188 12.02 20.99 -9.19
C ILE A 188 13.20 21.79 -8.65
N THR A 189 13.41 21.78 -7.33
CA THR A 189 14.51 22.54 -6.71
C THR A 189 15.88 21.92 -6.90
N ALA A 190 15.97 20.62 -7.18
CA ALA A 190 17.22 19.93 -7.50
C ALA A 190 17.72 20.28 -8.91
N ASP A 191 16.82 20.61 -9.83
CA ASP A 191 17.17 21.10 -11.16
C ASP A 191 17.65 22.55 -11.07
N ARG A 192 18.92 22.78 -11.46
CA ARG A 192 19.53 24.12 -11.46
C ARG A 192 18.89 25.09 -12.45
N ASN A 193 18.31 24.58 -13.53
CA ASN A 193 17.62 25.35 -14.54
C ASN A 193 16.18 25.70 -14.20
N SER A 194 15.65 25.13 -13.11
CA SER A 194 14.29 25.42 -12.67
C SER A 194 14.15 26.87 -12.17
N PRO A 195 13.05 27.56 -12.53
CA PRO A 195 12.79 28.92 -12.08
C PRO A 195 12.41 28.99 -10.58
N ILE A 196 12.19 27.87 -9.93
CA ILE A 196 11.80 27.80 -8.51
C ILE A 196 12.98 27.31 -7.67
N GLY A 197 13.34 28.07 -6.66
CA GLY A 197 14.31 27.73 -5.62
C GLY A 197 13.64 27.48 -4.27
N SER A 198 14.39 26.95 -3.29
CA SER A 198 13.90 26.82 -1.93
C SER A 198 14.68 27.68 -0.96
N MET A 199 14.01 28.22 0.07
CA MET A 199 14.59 29.01 1.15
C MET A 199 14.11 28.49 2.50
N GLY A 200 14.98 28.51 3.51
CA GLY A 200 14.68 27.98 4.84
C GLY A 200 14.88 26.46 4.94
N SER A 201 14.59 25.91 6.11
CA SER A 201 14.75 24.49 6.43
C SER A 201 13.63 23.98 7.34
N GLY A 202 13.43 22.66 7.36
CA GLY A 202 12.44 22.02 8.22
C GLY A 202 11.01 22.51 7.94
N SER A 203 10.29 22.87 9.01
CA SER A 203 8.90 23.37 8.93
C SER A 203 8.76 24.78 8.33
N HIS A 204 9.85 25.53 8.29
CA HIS A 204 9.90 26.89 7.74
C HIS A 204 10.39 26.94 6.29
N LYS A 205 10.48 25.80 5.62
CA LYS A 205 10.88 25.73 4.22
C LYS A 205 9.77 26.29 3.32
N VAL A 206 10.16 27.28 2.49
CA VAL A 206 9.31 27.92 1.48
C VAL A 206 9.99 27.90 0.11
N TRP A 207 9.24 28.13 -0.93
CA TRP A 207 9.73 28.17 -2.30
C TRP A 207 9.55 29.55 -2.87
N VAL A 208 10.56 30.01 -3.58
CA VAL A 208 10.65 31.37 -4.13
C VAL A 208 11.11 31.32 -5.57
N LYS A 209 10.91 32.38 -6.33
CA LYS A 209 11.48 32.51 -7.66
C LYS A 209 13.03 32.60 -7.54
N ARG A 210 13.71 31.78 -8.32
CA ARG A 210 15.17 31.78 -8.34
C ARG A 210 15.62 33.09 -9.00
N LYS A 211 16.51 33.83 -8.36
CA LYS A 211 17.18 35.00 -8.98
C LYS A 211 18.22 34.48 -9.96
N GLU A 212 18.21 35.01 -11.15
CA GLU A 212 19.27 34.81 -12.14
C GLU A 212 20.64 35.23 -11.62
#